data_f6162195a4632aa4b14c47f63b0ea91c
#
_entry.id   f6162195a4632aa4b14c47f63b0ea91c
#
_cell.length_a   1.000
_cell.length_b   1.000
_cell.length_c   1.000
_cell.angle_alpha   90.00
_cell.angle_beta   90.00
_cell.angle_gamma   90.00
#
_symmetry.space_group_name_H-M   'P 1'
#
loop_
_entity.id
_entity.type
_entity.pdbx_description
1 polymer ?
#
loop_
_entity_poly.entity_id
_entity_poly.type
_entity_poly.pdbx_seq_one_letter_code
_entity_poly.pdbx_strand_id
1 'polypeptide(L)'
;MINVCIIGYGYWGPNLCRNFSNANGYNLSAICDNDPKKLTNAKKNYPNVKIFRNFNEAVNSNKYQLIVLATPTSTHYTLAKFILNKSINLLVEKPLCLSIKHHNDLNRLAKENNVKIFIDFPFIFSGSINYVKNIIKNKKFGKLKSIESYREQAPIRTDTNVLWDLSIHDISIVEYLIGTNKFIITSTLKKDYKNKNYSEIQINLKDNKGLNIFIKNKWKSPTKIRLMKFIFEDATIYCDENETLYKIKIYKSIKNKFNQFTLDVPKIDLTEPLTNLANYILKILSKKRKPTFTDNFNISITKLMVLLDKK
;
A
#
# COMPACT_ATOMS: atom_id res chain seq x y z
N MET A 1 24.12 -6.46 7.15
CA MET A 1 23.50 -5.46 6.27
C MET A 1 22.80 -6.19 5.13
N ILE A 2 21.60 -5.77 4.72
CA ILE A 2 20.81 -6.38 3.62
C ILE A 2 21.18 -5.68 2.33
N ASN A 3 21.74 -6.40 1.35
CA ASN A 3 22.00 -5.87 0.01
C ASN A 3 20.70 -5.80 -0.77
N VAL A 4 20.38 -4.60 -1.27
CA VAL A 4 19.15 -4.30 -2.00
C VAL A 4 19.46 -3.92 -3.44
N CYS A 5 18.69 -4.48 -4.37
CA CYS A 5 18.61 -4.01 -5.75
C CYS A 5 17.21 -3.45 -6.02
N ILE A 6 17.12 -2.25 -6.59
CA ILE A 6 15.84 -1.66 -6.99
C ILE A 6 15.71 -1.74 -8.51
N ILE A 7 14.61 -2.33 -8.95
CA ILE A 7 14.28 -2.52 -10.36
C ILE A 7 13.07 -1.66 -10.71
N GLY A 8 13.29 -0.70 -11.60
CA GLY A 8 12.38 0.38 -11.95
C GLY A 8 12.73 1.68 -11.23
N TYR A 9 13.20 2.67 -12.00
CA TYR A 9 13.50 4.03 -11.54
C TYR A 9 12.54 5.05 -12.18
N GLY A 10 11.26 4.63 -12.23
CA GLY A 10 10.15 5.46 -12.70
C GLY A 10 9.66 6.45 -11.66
N TYR A 11 8.34 6.69 -11.62
CA TYR A 11 7.72 7.66 -10.70
C TYR A 11 7.98 7.33 -9.21
N TRP A 12 7.86 6.05 -8.83
CA TRP A 12 7.99 5.62 -7.42
C TRP A 12 9.40 5.15 -7.04
N GLY A 13 10.18 4.68 -8.00
CA GLY A 13 11.55 4.18 -7.79
C GLY A 13 12.46 5.12 -6.99
N PRO A 14 12.52 6.43 -7.28
CA PRO A 14 13.32 7.38 -6.51
C PRO A 14 12.96 7.42 -5.01
N ASN A 15 11.66 7.31 -4.66
CA ASN A 15 11.22 7.27 -3.26
C ASN A 15 11.71 6.02 -2.54
N LEU A 16 11.65 4.87 -3.21
CA LEU A 16 12.17 3.60 -2.69
C LEU A 16 13.70 3.66 -2.54
N CYS A 17 14.42 4.16 -3.55
CA CYS A 17 15.87 4.34 -3.47
C CYS A 17 16.26 5.20 -2.26
N ARG A 18 15.61 6.36 -2.07
CA ARG A 18 15.87 7.26 -0.95
C ARG A 18 15.63 6.57 0.40
N ASN A 19 14.52 5.85 0.53
CA ASN A 19 14.19 5.17 1.79
C ASN A 19 15.16 4.03 2.09
N PHE A 20 15.51 3.19 1.11
CA PHE A 20 16.44 2.08 1.33
C PHE A 20 17.90 2.52 1.45
N SER A 21 18.30 3.65 0.85
CA SER A 21 19.64 4.20 1.04
C SER A 21 19.85 4.83 2.41
N ASN A 22 18.78 5.42 2.99
CA ASN A 22 18.83 6.11 4.28
C ASN A 22 18.52 5.19 5.48
N ALA A 23 17.92 4.02 5.23
CA ALA A 23 17.52 3.11 6.29
C ALA A 23 18.71 2.31 6.83
N ASN A 24 18.94 2.39 8.13
CA ASN A 24 19.97 1.58 8.80
C ASN A 24 19.71 0.08 8.59
N GLY A 25 20.79 -0.66 8.30
CA GLY A 25 20.73 -2.11 8.08
C GLY A 25 20.57 -2.53 6.62
N TYR A 26 20.44 -1.57 5.70
CA TYR A 26 20.41 -1.80 4.26
C TYR A 26 21.66 -1.24 3.56
N ASN A 27 21.98 -1.85 2.42
CA ASN A 27 22.94 -1.38 1.45
C ASN A 27 22.28 -1.34 0.08
N LEU A 28 21.95 -0.15 -0.42
CA LEU A 28 21.46 0.00 -1.80
C LEU A 28 22.63 -0.28 -2.75
N SER A 29 22.68 -1.51 -3.26
CA SER A 29 23.82 -2.02 -4.04
C SER A 29 23.65 -1.80 -5.55
N ALA A 30 22.41 -1.79 -6.04
CA ALA A 30 22.14 -1.66 -7.47
C ALA A 30 20.79 -0.99 -7.76
N ILE A 31 20.72 -0.32 -8.92
CA ILE A 31 19.52 0.21 -9.53
C ILE A 31 19.46 -0.26 -10.97
N CYS A 32 18.29 -0.74 -11.41
CA CYS A 32 18.04 -1.18 -12.77
C CYS A 32 16.84 -0.46 -13.37
N ASP A 33 16.98 0.06 -14.58
CA ASP A 33 15.88 0.56 -15.42
C ASP A 33 16.28 0.40 -16.89
N ASN A 34 15.33 0.19 -17.80
CA ASN A 34 15.60 0.09 -19.23
C ASN A 34 15.82 1.47 -19.89
N ASP A 35 15.41 2.55 -19.25
CA ASP A 35 15.56 3.92 -19.74
C ASP A 35 16.93 4.51 -19.30
N PRO A 36 17.84 4.80 -20.26
CA PRO A 36 19.15 5.33 -19.93
C PRO A 36 19.11 6.72 -19.27
N LYS A 37 18.10 7.55 -19.58
CA LYS A 37 17.95 8.88 -18.95
C LYS A 37 17.65 8.75 -17.45
N LYS A 38 16.78 7.80 -17.07
CA LYS A 38 16.50 7.51 -15.67
C LYS A 38 17.73 6.98 -14.95
N LEU A 39 18.51 6.12 -15.60
CA LEU A 39 19.75 5.60 -15.03
C LEU A 39 20.82 6.67 -14.84
N THR A 40 20.94 7.64 -15.78
CA THR A 40 21.83 8.79 -15.60
C THR A 40 21.43 9.59 -14.35
N ASN A 41 20.15 9.85 -14.17
CA ASN A 41 19.64 10.52 -12.95
C ASN A 41 19.89 9.69 -11.69
N ALA A 42 19.65 8.38 -11.74
CA ALA A 42 19.94 7.47 -10.64
C ALA A 42 21.42 7.51 -10.25
N LYS A 43 22.32 7.46 -11.22
CA LYS A 43 23.79 7.52 -11.00
C LYS A 43 24.24 8.83 -10.40
N LYS A 44 23.61 9.95 -10.82
CA LYS A 44 23.87 11.27 -10.23
C LYS A 44 23.49 11.31 -8.74
N ASN A 45 22.34 10.75 -8.38
CA ASN A 45 21.84 10.75 -7.00
C ASN A 45 22.55 9.72 -6.10
N TYR A 46 23.04 8.63 -6.71
CA TYR A 46 23.67 7.49 -6.00
C TYR A 46 24.98 7.10 -6.71
N PRO A 47 26.07 7.90 -6.57
CA PRO A 47 27.30 7.70 -7.33
C PRO A 47 27.97 6.33 -7.12
N ASN A 48 27.84 5.75 -5.94
CA ASN A 48 28.47 4.48 -5.56
C ASN A 48 27.63 3.24 -5.89
N VAL A 49 26.38 3.42 -6.37
CA VAL A 49 25.46 2.32 -6.69
C VAL A 49 25.74 1.79 -8.10
N LYS A 50 25.72 0.47 -8.26
CA LYS A 50 25.81 -0.16 -9.59
C LYS A 50 24.54 0.11 -10.39
N ILE A 51 24.72 0.39 -11.67
CA ILE A 51 23.63 0.71 -12.60
C ILE A 51 23.54 -0.38 -13.67
N PHE A 52 22.32 -0.86 -13.93
CA PHE A 52 22.05 -1.89 -14.92
C PHE A 52 20.91 -1.48 -15.85
N ARG A 53 21.05 -1.73 -17.15
CA ARG A 53 19.97 -1.58 -18.13
C ARG A 53 19.18 -2.87 -18.30
N ASN A 54 19.80 -4.01 -18.05
CA ASN A 54 19.23 -5.33 -18.25
C ASN A 54 18.82 -5.94 -16.90
N PHE A 55 17.56 -6.37 -16.81
CA PHE A 55 17.01 -7.01 -15.63
C PHE A 55 17.76 -8.29 -15.23
N ASN A 56 18.05 -9.16 -16.21
CA ASN A 56 18.71 -10.44 -15.92
C ASN A 56 20.15 -10.22 -15.42
N GLU A 57 20.87 -9.27 -16.01
CA GLU A 57 22.19 -8.89 -15.55
C GLU A 57 22.13 -8.32 -14.13
N ALA A 58 21.20 -7.43 -13.85
CA ALA A 58 21.02 -6.87 -12.51
C ALA A 58 20.78 -7.96 -11.47
N VAL A 59 19.82 -8.85 -11.69
CA VAL A 59 19.46 -9.91 -10.72
C VAL A 59 20.61 -10.90 -10.50
N ASN A 60 21.38 -11.22 -11.54
CA ASN A 60 22.48 -12.19 -11.44
C ASN A 60 23.84 -11.56 -11.03
N SER A 61 23.96 -10.23 -10.95
CA SER A 61 25.22 -9.52 -10.73
C SER A 61 25.76 -9.60 -9.32
N ASN A 62 24.92 -9.88 -8.33
CA ASN A 62 25.29 -9.89 -6.92
C ASN A 62 24.35 -10.80 -6.11
N LYS A 63 24.77 -11.14 -4.88
CA LYS A 63 23.92 -11.86 -3.92
C LYS A 63 23.05 -10.84 -3.14
N TYR A 64 21.87 -10.52 -3.68
CA TYR A 64 20.90 -9.68 -2.98
C TYR A 64 20.08 -10.49 -1.99
N GLN A 65 19.81 -9.91 -0.83
CA GLN A 65 18.86 -10.48 0.13
C GLN A 65 17.43 -9.96 -0.12
N LEU A 66 17.32 -8.82 -0.83
CA LEU A 66 16.04 -8.21 -1.17
C LEU A 66 16.12 -7.57 -2.56
N ILE A 67 15.16 -7.84 -3.41
CA ILE A 67 14.91 -7.06 -4.62
C ILE A 67 13.63 -6.27 -4.44
N VAL A 68 13.66 -4.99 -4.80
CA VAL A 68 12.49 -4.09 -4.81
C VAL A 68 12.07 -3.88 -6.26
N LEU A 69 10.83 -4.26 -6.58
CA LEU A 69 10.28 -4.20 -7.93
C LEU A 69 9.28 -3.04 -8.03
N ALA A 70 9.64 -2.00 -8.79
CA ALA A 70 8.87 -0.77 -8.99
C ALA A 70 8.64 -0.49 -10.49
N THR A 71 8.36 -1.53 -11.24
CA THR A 71 8.08 -1.51 -12.68
C THR A 71 6.57 -1.38 -12.95
N PRO A 72 6.10 -1.24 -14.20
CA PRO A 72 4.67 -1.31 -14.51
C PRO A 72 4.02 -2.62 -14.08
N THR A 73 2.78 -2.54 -13.60
CA THR A 73 2.03 -3.71 -13.06
C THR A 73 1.99 -4.92 -13.99
N SER A 74 1.93 -4.68 -15.31
CA SER A 74 1.91 -5.75 -16.32
C SER A 74 3.16 -6.64 -16.30
N THR A 75 4.27 -6.15 -15.78
CA THR A 75 5.54 -6.89 -15.69
C THR A 75 5.74 -7.62 -14.36
N HIS A 76 4.96 -7.26 -13.32
CA HIS A 76 5.19 -7.74 -11.95
C HIS A 76 5.21 -9.26 -11.85
N TYR A 77 4.22 -9.96 -12.43
CA TYR A 77 4.16 -11.42 -12.33
C TYR A 77 5.39 -12.11 -12.90
N THR A 78 5.79 -11.73 -14.12
CA THR A 78 6.93 -12.36 -14.81
C THR A 78 8.24 -12.08 -14.09
N LEU A 79 8.49 -10.83 -13.70
CA LEU A 79 9.71 -10.43 -13.01
C LEU A 79 9.77 -11.00 -11.59
N ALA A 80 8.65 -10.97 -10.87
CA ALA A 80 8.54 -11.57 -9.53
C ALA A 80 8.83 -13.07 -9.57
N LYS A 81 8.25 -13.79 -10.53
CA LYS A 81 8.49 -15.22 -10.72
C LYS A 81 9.98 -15.53 -10.93
N PHE A 82 10.66 -14.74 -11.74
CA PHE A 82 12.09 -14.89 -11.97
C PHE A 82 12.89 -14.67 -10.67
N ILE A 83 12.60 -13.60 -9.93
CA ILE A 83 13.27 -13.24 -8.68
C ILE A 83 13.10 -14.34 -7.63
N LEU A 84 11.87 -14.83 -7.45
CA LEU A 84 11.55 -15.87 -6.47
C LEU A 84 12.26 -17.19 -6.78
N ASN A 85 12.38 -17.57 -8.09
CA ASN A 85 13.14 -18.74 -8.52
C ASN A 85 14.66 -18.62 -8.29
N LYS A 86 15.17 -17.40 -8.06
CA LYS A 86 16.56 -17.17 -7.61
C LYS A 86 16.70 -17.19 -6.08
N SER A 87 15.67 -17.59 -5.36
CA SER A 87 15.63 -17.63 -3.90
C SER A 87 15.95 -16.27 -3.25
N ILE A 88 15.45 -15.18 -3.85
CA ILE A 88 15.63 -13.80 -3.36
C ILE A 88 14.29 -13.27 -2.82
N ASN A 89 14.32 -12.62 -1.64
CA ASN A 89 13.13 -11.96 -1.11
C ASN A 89 12.72 -10.79 -2.00
N LEU A 90 11.41 -10.55 -2.06
CA LEU A 90 10.82 -9.56 -2.96
C LEU A 90 9.99 -8.54 -2.17
N LEU A 91 10.25 -7.25 -2.38
CA LEU A 91 9.27 -6.19 -2.18
C LEU A 91 8.76 -5.75 -3.55
N VAL A 92 7.47 -5.71 -3.74
CA VAL A 92 6.86 -5.30 -5.02
C VAL A 92 5.86 -4.18 -4.82
N GLU A 93 5.88 -3.21 -5.75
CA GLU A 93 4.85 -2.19 -5.82
C GLU A 93 3.45 -2.80 -5.99
N LYS A 94 2.47 -2.11 -5.41
CA LYS A 94 1.06 -2.50 -5.58
C LYS A 94 0.58 -2.27 -7.02
N PRO A 95 -0.30 -3.11 -7.51
CA PRO A 95 -0.68 -4.42 -7.00
C PRO A 95 0.40 -5.47 -7.31
N LEU A 96 0.53 -6.51 -6.51
CA LEU A 96 1.41 -7.64 -6.83
C LEU A 96 1.11 -8.21 -8.23
N CYS A 97 -0.16 -8.37 -8.53
CA CYS A 97 -0.68 -8.81 -9.82
C CYS A 97 -2.20 -8.58 -9.89
N LEU A 98 -2.77 -8.72 -11.10
CA LEU A 98 -4.20 -8.53 -11.38
C LEU A 98 -5.00 -9.82 -11.38
N SER A 99 -4.41 -10.96 -10.99
CA SER A 99 -5.02 -12.28 -11.08
C SER A 99 -4.79 -13.10 -9.81
N ILE A 100 -5.86 -13.72 -9.31
CA ILE A 100 -5.79 -14.66 -8.17
C ILE A 100 -4.88 -15.86 -8.51
N LYS A 101 -4.92 -16.34 -9.76
CA LYS A 101 -4.06 -17.44 -10.21
C LYS A 101 -2.58 -17.07 -10.10
N HIS A 102 -2.21 -15.89 -10.61
CA HIS A 102 -0.83 -15.39 -10.53
C HIS A 102 -0.39 -15.17 -9.08
N HIS A 103 -1.27 -14.62 -8.25
CA HIS A 103 -0.98 -14.42 -6.82
C HIS A 103 -0.67 -15.74 -6.11
N ASN A 104 -1.50 -16.77 -6.35
CA ASN A 104 -1.30 -18.10 -5.76
C ASN A 104 -0.01 -18.75 -6.26
N ASP A 105 0.32 -18.63 -7.55
CA ASP A 105 1.58 -19.15 -8.11
C ASP A 105 2.80 -18.48 -7.47
N LEU A 106 2.81 -17.16 -7.33
CA LEU A 106 3.90 -16.44 -6.68
C LEU A 106 4.06 -16.83 -5.20
N ASN A 107 2.95 -16.96 -4.46
CA ASN A 107 2.99 -17.41 -3.07
C ASN A 107 3.51 -18.84 -2.93
N ARG A 108 3.14 -19.75 -3.85
CA ARG A 108 3.66 -21.11 -3.90
C ARG A 108 5.17 -21.10 -4.12
N LEU A 109 5.64 -20.37 -5.11
CA LEU A 109 7.07 -20.22 -5.42
C LEU A 109 7.87 -19.63 -4.24
N ALA A 110 7.33 -18.63 -3.58
CA ALA A 110 7.97 -18.04 -2.41
C ALA A 110 8.14 -19.06 -1.27
N LYS A 111 7.14 -19.92 -1.04
CA LYS A 111 7.22 -20.99 -0.05
C LYS A 111 8.22 -22.07 -0.45
N GLU A 112 8.19 -22.53 -1.69
CA GLU A 112 9.12 -23.55 -2.23
C GLU A 112 10.58 -23.09 -2.14
N ASN A 113 10.84 -21.82 -2.40
CA ASN A 113 12.18 -21.23 -2.34
C ASN A 113 12.55 -20.63 -0.97
N ASN A 114 11.68 -20.78 0.06
CA ASN A 114 11.88 -20.25 1.42
C ASN A 114 12.20 -18.75 1.48
N VAL A 115 11.55 -17.97 0.63
CA VAL A 115 11.66 -16.50 0.57
C VAL A 115 10.34 -15.82 0.89
N LYS A 116 10.37 -14.50 1.05
CA LYS A 116 9.21 -13.67 1.42
C LYS A 116 8.82 -12.73 0.29
N ILE A 117 7.51 -12.54 0.11
CA ILE A 117 6.94 -11.48 -0.71
C ILE A 117 6.38 -10.42 0.24
N PHE A 118 6.80 -9.18 0.04
CA PHE A 118 6.24 -7.99 0.63
C PHE A 118 5.58 -7.17 -0.47
N ILE A 119 4.41 -6.60 -0.18
CA ILE A 119 3.71 -5.71 -1.12
C ILE A 119 3.77 -4.29 -0.53
N ASP A 120 4.10 -3.31 -1.35
CA ASP A 120 4.17 -1.92 -0.94
C ASP A 120 2.75 -1.34 -0.77
N PHE A 121 2.20 -1.54 0.44
CA PHE A 121 1.00 -0.86 0.93
C PHE A 121 1.41 0.22 1.96
N PRO A 122 1.95 1.36 1.54
CA PRO A 122 2.62 2.28 2.45
C PRO A 122 1.69 2.80 3.55
N PHE A 123 0.42 3.05 3.26
CA PHE A 123 -0.50 3.67 4.21
C PHE A 123 -0.79 2.81 5.46
N ILE A 124 -0.69 1.47 5.38
CA ILE A 124 -0.84 0.63 6.57
C ILE A 124 0.32 0.79 7.56
N PHE A 125 1.41 1.44 7.13
CA PHE A 125 2.56 1.77 7.97
C PHE A 125 2.54 3.22 8.46
N SER A 126 1.50 4.03 8.12
CA SER A 126 1.38 5.39 8.63
C SER A 126 1.02 5.40 10.10
N GLY A 127 1.54 6.39 10.84
CA GLY A 127 1.22 6.54 12.26
C GLY A 127 -0.25 6.85 12.51
N SER A 128 -0.91 7.57 11.59
CA SER A 128 -2.33 7.87 11.65
C SER A 128 -3.20 6.61 11.63
N ILE A 129 -2.96 5.70 10.68
CA ILE A 129 -3.71 4.44 10.56
C ILE A 129 -3.39 3.49 11.73
N ASN A 130 -2.13 3.44 12.18
CA ASN A 130 -1.77 2.65 13.35
C ASN A 130 -2.42 3.19 14.64
N TYR A 131 -2.57 4.51 14.78
CA TYR A 131 -3.31 5.13 15.87
C TYR A 131 -4.79 4.67 15.86
N VAL A 132 -5.47 4.78 14.71
CA VAL A 132 -6.86 4.33 14.54
C VAL A 132 -6.99 2.83 14.86
N LYS A 133 -6.04 2.00 14.42
CA LYS A 133 -6.05 0.56 14.75
C LYS A 133 -6.03 0.31 16.25
N ASN A 134 -5.23 1.06 16.99
CA ASN A 134 -5.18 0.96 18.45
C ASN A 134 -6.52 1.38 19.10
N ILE A 135 -7.17 2.44 18.59
CA ILE A 135 -8.51 2.85 19.04
C ILE A 135 -9.53 1.71 18.85
N ILE A 136 -9.56 1.10 17.66
CA ILE A 136 -10.46 -0.02 17.32
C ILE A 136 -10.19 -1.21 18.25
N LYS A 137 -8.91 -1.60 18.39
CA LYS A 137 -8.50 -2.73 19.23
C LYS A 137 -8.92 -2.55 20.70
N ASN A 138 -8.75 -1.36 21.23
CA ASN A 138 -9.03 -1.03 22.62
C ASN A 138 -10.49 -0.62 22.87
N LYS A 139 -11.33 -0.57 21.82
CA LYS A 139 -12.74 -0.14 21.87
C LYS A 139 -12.92 1.23 22.57
N LYS A 140 -11.96 2.15 22.39
CA LYS A 140 -11.89 3.41 23.15
C LYS A 140 -13.13 4.30 23.01
N PHE A 141 -13.82 4.24 21.87
CA PHE A 141 -15.01 5.03 21.55
C PHE A 141 -16.22 4.14 21.18
N GLY A 142 -16.31 2.97 21.80
CA GLY A 142 -17.38 2.02 21.50
C GLY A 142 -17.18 1.29 20.16
N LYS A 143 -18.28 0.82 19.57
CA LYS A 143 -18.27 0.06 18.33
C LYS A 143 -18.02 0.98 17.12
N LEU A 144 -17.14 0.55 16.21
CA LEU A 144 -17.02 1.18 14.90
C LEU A 144 -18.27 0.89 14.06
N LYS A 145 -18.96 1.92 13.59
CA LYS A 145 -20.24 1.86 12.85
C LYS A 145 -20.02 1.94 11.34
N SER A 146 -19.13 2.83 10.91
CA SER A 146 -18.79 2.97 9.49
C SER A 146 -17.39 3.50 9.24
N ILE A 147 -16.89 3.22 8.04
CA ILE A 147 -15.65 3.79 7.48
C ILE A 147 -16.04 4.47 6.17
N GLU A 148 -15.62 5.72 6.00
CA GLU A 148 -15.71 6.45 4.73
C GLU A 148 -14.30 6.82 4.27
N SER A 149 -14.00 6.60 2.99
CA SER A 149 -12.71 6.94 2.39
C SER A 149 -12.89 7.74 1.12
N TYR A 150 -12.14 8.83 1.02
CA TYR A 150 -12.13 9.73 -0.12
C TYR A 150 -10.68 9.94 -0.59
N ARG A 151 -10.41 9.53 -1.84
CA ARG A 151 -9.09 9.71 -2.47
C ARG A 151 -9.27 10.30 -3.84
N GLU A 152 -9.05 11.60 -3.94
CA GLU A 152 -9.33 12.37 -5.15
C GLU A 152 -8.08 13.14 -5.62
N GLN A 153 -8.03 13.45 -6.90
CA GLN A 153 -6.93 14.08 -7.62
C GLN A 153 -5.63 13.24 -7.57
N ALA A 154 -5.41 12.54 -8.64
CA ALA A 154 -4.16 11.86 -8.94
C ALA A 154 -3.88 11.94 -10.44
N PRO A 155 -2.63 11.77 -10.89
CA PRO A 155 -2.31 11.68 -12.31
C PRO A 155 -3.13 10.58 -12.98
N ILE A 156 -3.72 10.90 -14.14
CA ILE A 156 -4.44 9.91 -14.94
C ILE A 156 -3.42 8.91 -15.48
N ARG A 157 -3.70 7.64 -15.27
CA ARG A 157 -2.88 6.53 -15.77
C ARG A 157 -3.53 5.88 -16.98
N THR A 158 -2.72 5.44 -17.93
CA THR A 158 -3.15 4.73 -19.15
C THR A 158 -2.99 3.22 -19.04
N ASP A 159 -2.17 2.77 -18.09
CA ASP A 159 -1.82 1.36 -17.87
C ASP A 159 -2.70 0.65 -16.83
N THR A 160 -3.63 1.39 -16.21
CA THR A 160 -4.53 0.86 -15.19
C THR A 160 -5.81 1.71 -15.08
N ASN A 161 -6.76 1.32 -14.26
CA ASN A 161 -7.94 2.10 -13.90
C ASN A 161 -7.86 2.63 -12.46
N VAL A 162 -8.80 3.51 -12.07
CA VAL A 162 -8.80 4.15 -10.74
C VAL A 162 -8.95 3.15 -9.59
N LEU A 163 -9.60 2.01 -9.80
CA LEU A 163 -9.73 0.94 -8.80
C LEU A 163 -8.35 0.39 -8.41
N TRP A 164 -7.59 -0.08 -9.39
CA TRP A 164 -6.25 -0.66 -9.16
C TRP A 164 -5.20 0.39 -8.80
N ASP A 165 -5.43 1.65 -9.14
CA ASP A 165 -4.51 2.73 -8.78
C ASP A 165 -4.76 3.27 -7.37
N LEU A 166 -6.01 3.66 -7.05
CA LEU A 166 -6.35 4.36 -5.82
C LEU A 166 -7.07 3.47 -4.79
N SER A 167 -8.11 2.73 -5.19
CA SER A 167 -8.96 2.01 -4.22
C SER A 167 -8.22 0.88 -3.51
N ILE A 168 -7.19 0.33 -4.13
CA ILE A 168 -6.36 -0.71 -3.51
C ILE A 168 -5.71 -0.22 -2.20
N HIS A 169 -5.37 1.07 -2.11
CA HIS A 169 -4.85 1.65 -0.86
C HIS A 169 -5.90 1.67 0.23
N ASP A 170 -7.12 2.11 -0.10
CA ASP A 170 -8.21 2.20 0.86
C ASP A 170 -8.66 0.82 1.33
N ILE A 171 -8.74 -0.14 0.39
CA ILE A 171 -9.05 -1.54 0.69
C ILE A 171 -7.96 -2.17 1.57
N SER A 172 -6.68 -1.89 1.31
CA SER A 172 -5.59 -2.41 2.14
C SER A 172 -5.64 -1.86 3.57
N ILE A 173 -6.03 -0.58 3.74
CA ILE A 173 -6.23 0.03 5.06
C ILE A 173 -7.41 -0.62 5.78
N VAL A 174 -8.56 -0.76 5.11
CA VAL A 174 -9.74 -1.40 5.69
C VAL A 174 -9.43 -2.82 6.13
N GLU A 175 -8.81 -3.61 5.26
CA GLU A 175 -8.40 -4.99 5.56
C GLU A 175 -7.42 -5.03 6.75
N TYR A 176 -6.49 -4.09 6.82
CA TYR A 176 -5.55 -3.98 7.93
C TYR A 176 -6.24 -3.65 9.25
N LEU A 177 -7.23 -2.75 9.25
CA LEU A 177 -7.89 -2.28 10.47
C LEU A 177 -8.84 -3.31 11.09
N ILE A 178 -9.62 -3.99 10.25
CA ILE A 178 -10.72 -4.85 10.70
C ILE A 178 -10.48 -6.35 10.50
N GLY A 179 -9.38 -6.69 9.81
CA GLY A 179 -9.00 -8.07 9.51
C GLY A 179 -9.63 -8.62 8.25
N THR A 180 -9.12 -9.78 7.82
CA THR A 180 -9.60 -10.47 6.61
C THR A 180 -11.02 -10.94 6.79
N ASN A 181 -11.94 -10.20 6.23
CA ASN A 181 -13.33 -10.52 6.36
C ASN A 181 -13.99 -10.71 4.99
N LYS A 182 -15.07 -11.43 5.02
CA LYS A 182 -15.94 -11.58 3.86
C LYS A 182 -16.75 -10.30 3.71
N PHE A 183 -16.31 -9.42 2.81
CA PHE A 183 -17.08 -8.25 2.44
C PHE A 183 -18.17 -8.63 1.44
N ILE A 184 -19.36 -8.13 1.67
CA ILE A 184 -20.45 -8.12 0.70
C ILE A 184 -20.37 -6.79 -0.05
N ILE A 185 -20.21 -6.85 -1.37
CA ILE A 185 -20.28 -5.68 -2.22
C ILE A 185 -21.76 -5.34 -2.41
N THR A 186 -22.20 -4.25 -1.79
CA THR A 186 -23.61 -3.83 -1.83
C THR A 186 -23.92 -3.00 -3.06
N SER A 187 -22.97 -2.16 -3.50
CA SER A 187 -23.05 -1.45 -4.77
C SER A 187 -21.69 -0.99 -5.26
N THR A 188 -21.59 -0.81 -6.58
CA THR A 188 -20.47 -0.12 -7.23
C THR A 188 -21.02 0.84 -8.28
N LEU A 189 -20.43 2.04 -8.37
CA LEU A 189 -20.70 3.01 -9.43
C LEU A 189 -19.38 3.35 -10.08
N LYS A 190 -19.26 3.12 -11.38
CA LYS A 190 -18.09 3.46 -12.18
C LYS A 190 -18.48 4.53 -13.19
N LYS A 191 -17.62 5.55 -13.34
CA LYS A 191 -17.81 6.56 -14.40
C LYS A 191 -16.65 6.47 -15.37
N ASP A 192 -16.99 6.24 -16.61
CA ASP A 192 -16.05 6.01 -17.68
C ASP A 192 -15.19 7.23 -18.01
N TYR A 193 -13.98 6.96 -18.38
CA TYR A 193 -13.05 7.82 -19.07
C TYR A 193 -12.60 7.07 -20.33
N LYS A 194 -12.29 7.78 -21.42
CA LYS A 194 -11.95 7.20 -22.75
C LYS A 194 -11.41 5.74 -22.70
N ASN A 195 -11.94 4.88 -23.59
CA ASN A 195 -11.47 3.51 -23.82
C ASN A 195 -11.70 2.49 -22.69
N LYS A 196 -12.88 2.46 -22.08
CA LYS A 196 -13.27 1.48 -21.03
C LYS A 196 -12.50 1.58 -19.70
N ASN A 197 -11.60 2.56 -19.55
CA ASN A 197 -10.98 2.84 -18.25
C ASN A 197 -11.83 3.84 -17.49
N TYR A 198 -12.37 3.45 -16.35
CA TYR A 198 -13.12 4.37 -15.51
C TYR A 198 -12.16 5.22 -14.66
N SER A 199 -12.49 6.51 -14.55
CA SER A 199 -11.71 7.53 -13.84
C SER A 199 -12.26 7.88 -12.47
N GLU A 200 -13.46 7.40 -12.17
CA GLU A 200 -14.13 7.53 -10.86
C GLU A 200 -14.78 6.20 -10.49
N ILE A 201 -14.69 5.84 -9.23
CA ILE A 201 -15.39 4.70 -8.66
C ILE A 201 -15.93 5.03 -7.27
N GLN A 202 -17.14 4.56 -6.99
CA GLN A 202 -17.71 4.52 -5.65
C GLN A 202 -18.02 3.07 -5.31
N ILE A 203 -17.62 2.65 -4.11
CA ILE A 203 -17.74 1.27 -3.65
C ILE A 203 -18.44 1.30 -2.30
N ASN A 204 -19.50 0.54 -2.16
CA ASN A 204 -20.15 0.26 -0.88
C ASN A 204 -19.93 -1.19 -0.51
N LEU A 205 -19.36 -1.42 0.67
CA LEU A 205 -19.14 -2.74 1.23
C LEU A 205 -19.82 -2.84 2.58
N LYS A 206 -20.18 -4.05 2.94
CA LYS A 206 -20.64 -4.39 4.29
C LYS A 206 -19.88 -5.62 4.79
N ASP A 207 -19.39 -5.58 6.02
CA ASP A 207 -18.80 -6.77 6.63
C ASP A 207 -19.89 -7.69 7.20
N ASN A 208 -19.50 -8.88 7.62
CA ASN A 208 -20.42 -9.85 8.22
C ASN A 208 -20.94 -9.45 9.63
N LYS A 209 -20.42 -8.36 10.21
CA LYS A 209 -20.83 -7.81 11.51
C LYS A 209 -21.66 -6.53 11.39
N GLY A 210 -22.00 -6.15 10.15
CA GLY A 210 -22.83 -4.99 9.87
C GLY A 210 -22.09 -3.66 9.75
N LEU A 211 -20.73 -3.66 9.74
CA LEU A 211 -19.94 -2.47 9.47
C LEU A 211 -20.11 -2.03 8.03
N ASN A 212 -20.51 -0.78 7.83
CA ASN A 212 -20.62 -0.18 6.50
C ASN A 212 -19.32 0.50 6.10
N ILE A 213 -18.90 0.32 4.85
CA ILE A 213 -17.68 0.92 4.30
C ILE A 213 -18.03 1.57 2.98
N PHE A 214 -17.73 2.86 2.88
CA PHE A 214 -17.87 3.66 1.67
C PHE A 214 -16.51 4.12 1.19
N ILE A 215 -16.20 3.89 -0.08
CA ILE A 215 -14.95 4.32 -0.73
C ILE A 215 -15.31 5.09 -1.99
N LYS A 216 -14.78 6.31 -2.12
CA LYS A 216 -14.89 7.11 -3.33
C LYS A 216 -13.51 7.54 -3.80
N ASN A 217 -13.18 7.13 -5.02
CA ASN A 217 -11.91 7.47 -5.63
C ASN A 217 -12.12 8.07 -7.00
N LYS A 218 -11.37 9.12 -7.33
CA LYS A 218 -11.35 9.69 -8.68
C LYS A 218 -10.01 10.36 -9.00
N TRP A 219 -9.60 10.28 -10.25
CA TRP A 219 -8.39 10.93 -10.73
C TRP A 219 -8.58 12.44 -10.90
N LYS A 220 -9.68 12.87 -11.53
CA LYS A 220 -9.97 14.29 -11.78
C LYS A 220 -10.77 14.88 -10.62
N SER A 221 -10.16 15.83 -9.92
CA SER A 221 -10.81 16.64 -8.89
C SER A 221 -10.13 18.00 -8.82
N PRO A 222 -10.86 19.09 -8.53
CA PRO A 222 -10.26 20.41 -8.35
C PRO A 222 -9.31 20.45 -7.15
N THR A 223 -9.53 19.60 -6.18
CA THR A 223 -8.74 19.54 -4.93
C THR A 223 -8.22 18.14 -4.66
N LYS A 224 -7.02 18.06 -4.08
CA LYS A 224 -6.43 16.80 -3.63
C LYS A 224 -7.06 16.41 -2.29
N ILE A 225 -7.70 15.24 -2.24
CA ILE A 225 -8.32 14.69 -1.02
C ILE A 225 -7.67 13.35 -0.71
N ARG A 226 -7.30 13.15 0.56
CA ARG A 226 -6.77 11.91 1.13
C ARG A 226 -7.32 11.73 2.52
N LEU A 227 -8.66 11.63 2.62
CA LEU A 227 -9.42 11.68 3.85
C LEU A 227 -10.08 10.34 4.14
N MET A 228 -9.94 9.86 5.36
CA MET A 228 -10.76 8.78 5.91
C MET A 228 -11.50 9.26 7.15
N LYS A 229 -12.77 8.82 7.28
CA LYS A 229 -13.57 9.01 8.49
C LYS A 229 -13.86 7.66 9.12
N PHE A 230 -13.72 7.59 10.42
CA PHE A 230 -14.05 6.43 11.22
C PHE A 230 -15.12 6.85 12.22
N ILE A 231 -16.34 6.35 12.03
CA ILE A 231 -17.52 6.74 12.82
C ILE A 231 -17.75 5.65 13.86
N PHE A 232 -17.57 6.02 15.13
CA PHE A 232 -17.80 5.18 16.30
C PHE A 232 -19.11 5.56 17.01
N GLU A 233 -19.46 4.84 18.07
CA GLU A 233 -20.62 5.18 18.91
C GLU A 233 -20.45 6.55 19.57
N ASP A 234 -19.27 6.82 20.14
CA ASP A 234 -19.04 8.02 20.97
C ASP A 234 -18.10 9.05 20.32
N ALA A 235 -17.61 8.81 19.12
CA ALA A 235 -16.68 9.72 18.43
C ALA A 235 -16.64 9.52 16.92
N THR A 236 -16.25 10.58 16.21
CA THR A 236 -15.82 10.49 14.81
C THR A 236 -14.36 10.91 14.69
N ILE A 237 -13.56 10.06 14.05
CA ILE A 237 -12.15 10.33 13.77
C ILE A 237 -12.00 10.67 12.29
N TYR A 238 -11.41 11.83 12.02
CA TYR A 238 -10.97 12.24 10.69
C TYR A 238 -9.46 11.99 10.60
N CYS A 239 -9.07 11.27 9.56
CA CYS A 239 -7.68 11.01 9.22
C CYS A 239 -7.42 11.61 7.84
N ASP A 240 -6.69 12.74 7.79
CA ASP A 240 -6.32 13.43 6.56
C ASP A 240 -4.82 13.27 6.30
N GLU A 241 -4.46 12.50 5.29
CA GLU A 241 -3.06 12.26 4.92
C GLU A 241 -2.43 13.42 4.13
N ASN A 242 -3.21 14.44 3.72
CA ASN A 242 -2.65 15.68 3.17
C ASN A 242 -2.10 16.61 4.26
N GLU A 243 -2.58 16.48 5.48
CA GLU A 243 -2.06 17.23 6.62
C GLU A 243 -0.65 16.75 6.97
N THR A 244 0.25 17.68 7.31
CA THR A 244 1.61 17.34 7.70
C THR A 244 1.73 16.96 9.16
N LEU A 245 1.08 17.71 10.05
CA LEU A 245 1.19 17.56 11.51
C LEU A 245 -0.08 17.02 12.16
N TYR A 246 -1.23 17.59 11.82
CA TYR A 246 -2.52 17.33 12.49
C TYR A 246 -3.37 16.34 11.70
N LYS A 247 -2.77 15.22 11.30
CA LYS A 247 -3.42 14.20 10.47
C LYS A 247 -4.66 13.59 11.08
N ILE A 248 -4.78 13.59 12.41
CA ILE A 248 -5.94 13.05 13.13
C ILE A 248 -6.65 14.14 13.90
N LYS A 249 -7.97 14.23 13.68
CA LYS A 249 -8.90 15.06 14.45
C LYS A 249 -10.02 14.16 14.98
N ILE A 250 -10.25 14.20 16.29
CA ILE A 250 -11.24 13.36 16.97
C ILE A 250 -12.33 14.27 17.53
N TYR A 251 -13.53 14.10 17.03
CA TYR A 251 -14.72 14.77 17.53
C TYR A 251 -15.46 13.80 18.45
N LYS A 252 -15.47 14.06 19.76
CA LYS A 252 -16.14 13.25 20.78
C LYS A 252 -17.49 13.87 21.12
N SER A 253 -18.54 13.06 21.10
CA SER A 253 -19.87 13.49 21.52
C SER A 253 -19.89 13.86 23.01
N ILE A 254 -20.52 14.96 23.35
CA ILE A 254 -20.75 15.36 24.75
C ILE A 254 -22.05 14.70 25.22
N LYS A 255 -21.97 13.89 26.28
CA LYS A 255 -23.13 13.21 26.84
C LYS A 255 -24.23 14.24 27.22
N ASN A 256 -25.46 13.91 26.86
CA ASN A 256 -26.67 14.75 27.13
C ASN A 256 -26.67 16.14 26.44
N LYS A 257 -25.79 16.36 25.45
CA LYS A 257 -25.77 17.60 24.67
C LYS A 257 -25.85 17.25 23.17
N PHE A 258 -27.02 17.50 22.61
CA PHE A 258 -27.26 17.23 21.20
C PHE A 258 -26.40 18.13 20.31
N ASN A 259 -25.73 17.52 19.30
CA ASN A 259 -24.84 18.21 18.35
C ASN A 259 -23.66 19.00 18.95
N GLN A 260 -23.24 18.69 20.18
CA GLN A 260 -22.03 19.29 20.75
C GLN A 260 -20.88 18.26 20.82
N PHE A 261 -19.70 18.70 20.42
CA PHE A 261 -18.52 17.87 20.35
C PHE A 261 -17.31 18.58 20.97
N THR A 262 -16.43 17.81 21.56
CA THR A 262 -15.07 18.25 21.86
C THR A 262 -14.11 17.79 20.76
N LEU A 263 -13.15 18.65 20.42
CA LEU A 263 -12.08 18.32 19.47
C LEU A 263 -10.83 17.90 20.23
N ASP A 264 -10.28 16.77 19.85
CA ASP A 264 -8.98 16.27 20.31
C ASP A 264 -8.05 16.04 19.11
N VAL A 265 -6.80 16.46 19.22
CA VAL A 265 -5.78 16.31 18.17
C VAL A 265 -4.58 15.59 18.77
N PRO A 266 -4.54 14.25 18.69
CA PRO A 266 -3.51 13.46 19.33
C PRO A 266 -2.17 13.60 18.63
N LYS A 267 -1.08 13.49 19.38
CA LYS A 267 0.25 13.26 18.81
C LYS A 267 0.33 11.85 18.26
N ILE A 268 0.85 11.72 17.06
CA ILE A 268 1.07 10.44 16.36
C ILE A 268 2.51 10.34 15.86
N ASP A 269 2.92 9.14 15.49
CA ASP A 269 4.18 8.94 14.76
C ASP A 269 4.07 9.56 13.35
N LEU A 270 4.96 10.50 13.03
CA LEU A 270 5.04 11.18 11.73
C LEU A 270 6.12 10.59 10.82
N THR A 271 6.78 9.52 11.24
CA THR A 271 7.76 8.81 10.40
C THR A 271 7.15 8.46 9.05
N GLU A 272 7.90 8.69 7.99
CA GLU A 272 7.46 8.38 6.64
C GLU A 272 7.04 6.89 6.52
N PRO A 273 5.87 6.58 5.95
CA PRO A 273 5.37 5.21 5.84
C PRO A 273 6.33 4.24 5.15
N LEU A 274 7.07 4.68 4.13
CA LEU A 274 8.09 3.84 3.46
C LEU A 274 9.29 3.52 4.38
N THR A 275 9.68 4.45 5.25
CA THR A 275 10.70 4.19 6.27
C THR A 275 10.22 3.13 7.26
N ASN A 276 8.96 3.23 7.69
CA ASN A 276 8.35 2.22 8.58
C ASN A 276 8.22 0.85 7.89
N LEU A 277 7.89 0.81 6.59
CA LEU A 277 7.88 -0.41 5.78
C LEU A 277 9.30 -1.02 5.71
N ALA A 278 10.33 -0.22 5.39
CA ALA A 278 11.71 -0.71 5.33
C ALA A 278 12.14 -1.29 6.69
N ASN A 279 11.86 -0.60 7.79
CA ASN A 279 12.13 -1.08 9.15
C ASN A 279 11.37 -2.38 9.49
N TYR A 280 10.13 -2.51 9.02
CA TYR A 280 9.34 -3.73 9.18
C TYR A 280 10.00 -4.90 8.43
N ILE A 281 10.37 -4.72 7.16
CA ILE A 281 11.04 -5.74 6.34
C ILE A 281 12.36 -6.16 6.99
N LEU A 282 13.16 -5.20 7.45
CA LEU A 282 14.43 -5.49 8.14
C LEU A 282 14.23 -6.42 9.34
N LYS A 283 13.23 -6.13 10.19
CA LYS A 283 12.90 -6.94 11.36
C LYS A 283 12.48 -8.36 10.99
N ILE A 284 11.78 -8.54 9.87
CA ILE A 284 11.37 -9.86 9.37
C ILE A 284 12.57 -10.64 8.82
N LEU A 285 13.37 -10.01 7.94
CA LEU A 285 14.50 -10.67 7.29
C LEU A 285 15.63 -10.99 8.28
N SER A 286 15.78 -10.19 9.33
CA SER A 286 16.71 -10.47 10.45
C SER A 286 16.13 -11.43 11.50
N LYS A 287 14.95 -12.03 11.27
CA LYS A 287 14.24 -12.95 12.17
C LYS A 287 13.90 -12.36 13.55
N LYS A 288 13.96 -11.03 13.73
CA LYS A 288 13.60 -10.34 14.98
C LYS A 288 12.09 -10.20 15.17
N ARG A 289 11.30 -10.47 14.13
CA ARG A 289 9.83 -10.39 14.15
C ARG A 289 9.21 -11.40 13.20
N LYS A 290 8.06 -11.97 13.58
CA LYS A 290 7.23 -12.74 12.64
C LYS A 290 6.44 -11.79 11.74
N PRO A 291 6.17 -12.15 10.47
CA PRO A 291 5.33 -11.35 9.58
C PRO A 291 3.95 -11.09 10.18
N THR A 292 3.53 -9.83 10.23
CA THR A 292 2.17 -9.43 10.60
C THR A 292 1.23 -9.59 9.41
N PHE A 293 1.75 -9.30 8.20
CA PHE A 293 1.00 -9.42 6.96
C PHE A 293 1.31 -10.79 6.36
N THR A 294 0.31 -11.66 6.41
CA THR A 294 0.39 -13.03 5.90
C THR A 294 -0.03 -13.11 4.45
N ASP A 295 0.24 -14.25 3.80
CA ASP A 295 -0.29 -14.52 2.47
C ASP A 295 -1.82 -14.34 2.41
N ASN A 296 -2.52 -14.69 3.49
CA ASN A 296 -3.98 -14.52 3.58
C ASN A 296 -4.41 -13.05 3.52
N PHE A 297 -3.66 -12.15 4.19
CA PHE A 297 -3.90 -10.71 4.10
C PHE A 297 -3.71 -10.20 2.66
N ASN A 298 -2.61 -10.55 2.04
CA ASN A 298 -2.29 -10.08 0.69
C ASN A 298 -3.29 -10.61 -0.36
N ILE A 299 -3.63 -11.90 -0.28
CA ILE A 299 -4.55 -12.51 -1.26
C ILE A 299 -5.99 -12.08 -1.07
N SER A 300 -6.44 -11.74 0.15
CA SER A 300 -7.80 -11.23 0.38
C SER A 300 -8.00 -9.88 -0.32
N ILE A 301 -7.01 -9.01 -0.28
CA ILE A 301 -7.02 -7.74 -1.04
C ILE A 301 -7.15 -8.03 -2.53
N THR A 302 -6.29 -8.91 -3.08
CA THR A 302 -6.34 -9.25 -4.52
C THR A 302 -7.70 -9.85 -4.91
N LYS A 303 -8.28 -10.73 -4.08
CA LYS A 303 -9.60 -11.34 -4.34
C LYS A 303 -10.70 -10.28 -4.40
N LEU A 304 -10.73 -9.37 -3.42
CA LEU A 304 -11.73 -8.30 -3.40
C LEU A 304 -11.57 -7.35 -4.59
N MET A 305 -10.33 -6.97 -4.93
CA MET A 305 -10.03 -6.14 -6.09
C MET A 305 -10.51 -6.78 -7.40
N VAL A 306 -10.23 -8.08 -7.62
CA VAL A 306 -10.69 -8.82 -8.81
C VAL A 306 -12.22 -8.90 -8.87
N LEU A 307 -12.90 -9.07 -7.73
CA LEU A 307 -14.35 -9.07 -7.67
C LEU A 307 -14.97 -7.71 -8.02
N LEU A 308 -14.38 -6.62 -7.52
CA LEU A 308 -14.79 -5.25 -7.82
C LEU A 308 -14.55 -4.86 -9.28
N ASP A 309 -13.49 -5.35 -9.88
CA ASP A 309 -13.15 -5.05 -11.28
C ASP A 309 -14.15 -5.70 -12.26
N LYS A 310 -14.68 -6.87 -11.90
CA LYS A 310 -15.69 -7.61 -12.69
C LYS A 310 -17.11 -7.03 -12.59
N LYS A 311 -17.45 -6.34 -11.50
CA LYS A 311 -18.74 -5.66 -11.31
C LYS A 311 -18.74 -4.25 -11.91
#